data_d8b7d5dd83917f51f6535cfb8979bfaa
#
_entry.id   d8b7d5dd83917f51f6535cfb8979bfaa
#
_cell.length_a   1.000
_cell.length_b   1.000
_cell.length_c   1.000
_cell.angle_alpha   90.00
_cell.angle_beta   90.00
_cell.angle_gamma   90.00
#
_symmetry.space_group_name_H-M   'P 1'
#
loop_
_entity.id
_entity.type
_entity.pdbx_description
1 polymer ?
#
loop_
_entity_poly.entity_id
_entity_poly.type
_entity_poly.pdbx_seq_one_letter_code
_entity_poly.pdbx_strand_id
1 'polypeptide(L)'
;MDLITVRDLFKNTEKYAGAEVNVGGWVRNRRGSKQFGFIVLNDGTYFTPVQVVYNDALENFQEISKINIGAALIIRGTLVLTPDSKQPFEIQAESITVEGPSTGNYPLQPKRHSMEFLRTINHLRPRTNTFQAVFRVRSLAAMAIHQFFQDRDFVYVHTPLITGSDCEGAGEMFQVTTLDLNNVPKTEDGKVDYTQDFFGKPTNLTVSGQLNGETFAMAFRNIYTFGPTFRAENSNTTRHAAEFWMIEPEIAFADLEDDMELAEAMIKYIISYVLEHAPEEMNFFNEFIDKGLLDRLHNVLHNEFGRITYTDAVALLEKHNDEFEYPVHWGSDLQTEHERFLTEKAVSYTHLT
;
A
#
# COMPACT_ATOMS: atom_id res chain seq x y z
N MET A 1 -17.87 12.11 -25.38
CA MET A 1 -17.38 10.83 -25.92
C MET A 1 -17.28 9.90 -24.72
N ASP A 2 -17.99 8.79 -24.72
CA ASP A 2 -17.93 7.83 -23.61
C ASP A 2 -16.66 6.99 -23.76
N LEU A 3 -15.72 7.15 -22.84
CA LEU A 3 -14.49 6.37 -22.80
C LEU A 3 -14.72 5.07 -22.03
N ILE A 4 -14.38 3.95 -22.64
CA ILE A 4 -14.39 2.63 -22.00
C ILE A 4 -13.09 2.47 -21.21
N THR A 5 -13.17 2.00 -19.98
CA THR A 5 -11.97 1.78 -19.15
C THR A 5 -11.22 0.52 -19.61
N VAL A 6 -9.90 0.53 -19.46
CA VAL A 6 -9.06 -0.66 -19.71
C VAL A 6 -9.52 -1.84 -18.85
N ARG A 7 -9.93 -1.60 -17.60
CA ARG A 7 -10.54 -2.62 -16.75
C ARG A 7 -11.76 -3.28 -17.38
N ASP A 8 -12.67 -2.48 -17.96
CA ASP A 8 -13.90 -3.02 -18.56
C ASP A 8 -13.58 -3.85 -19.80
N LEU A 9 -12.60 -3.46 -20.60
CA LEU A 9 -12.13 -4.24 -21.75
C LEU A 9 -11.59 -5.61 -21.33
N PHE A 10 -10.76 -5.68 -20.26
CA PHE A 10 -10.22 -6.95 -19.77
C PHE A 10 -11.27 -7.83 -19.11
N LYS A 11 -12.22 -7.24 -18.36
CA LYS A 11 -13.27 -8.01 -17.68
C LYS A 11 -14.39 -8.50 -18.60
N ASN A 12 -14.63 -7.80 -19.69
CA ASN A 12 -15.73 -8.06 -20.63
C ASN A 12 -15.21 -8.17 -22.07
N THR A 13 -14.06 -8.79 -22.29
CA THR A 13 -13.38 -8.87 -23.60
C THR A 13 -14.30 -9.36 -24.71
N GLU A 14 -15.08 -10.42 -24.46
CA GLU A 14 -15.99 -10.99 -25.46
C GLU A 14 -17.10 -10.02 -25.90
N LYS A 15 -17.57 -9.15 -25.00
CA LYS A 15 -18.57 -8.12 -25.30
C LYS A 15 -18.04 -7.11 -26.34
N TYR A 16 -16.74 -6.84 -26.29
CA TYR A 16 -16.11 -5.83 -27.14
C TYR A 16 -15.36 -6.44 -28.34
N ALA A 17 -15.31 -7.75 -28.47
CA ALA A 17 -14.65 -8.43 -29.59
C ALA A 17 -15.27 -8.02 -30.93
N GLY A 18 -14.45 -7.47 -31.84
CA GLY A 18 -14.88 -6.93 -33.13
C GLY A 18 -15.66 -5.61 -33.07
N ALA A 19 -15.88 -5.04 -31.88
CA ALA A 19 -16.58 -3.77 -31.73
C ALA A 19 -15.62 -2.57 -31.78
N GLU A 20 -16.14 -1.43 -32.20
CA GLU A 20 -15.47 -0.13 -32.06
C GLU A 20 -15.46 0.28 -30.58
N VAL A 21 -14.29 0.68 -30.09
CA VAL A 21 -14.06 1.13 -28.70
C VAL A 21 -13.36 2.48 -28.69
N ASN A 22 -13.70 3.29 -27.67
CA ASN A 22 -13.01 4.55 -27.38
C ASN A 22 -12.32 4.41 -26.05
N VAL A 23 -10.98 4.59 -26.00
CA VAL A 23 -10.19 4.50 -24.79
C VAL A 23 -9.31 5.73 -24.63
N GLY A 24 -9.17 6.21 -23.40
CA GLY A 24 -8.23 7.27 -23.06
C GLY A 24 -7.13 6.73 -22.14
N GLY A 25 -5.94 7.28 -22.22
CA GLY A 25 -4.86 6.86 -21.31
C GLY A 25 -3.51 7.48 -21.64
N TRP A 26 -2.49 6.99 -20.93
CA TRP A 26 -1.13 7.49 -21.05
C TRP A 26 -0.22 6.46 -21.71
N VAL A 27 0.65 6.95 -22.60
CA VAL A 27 1.67 6.13 -23.27
C VAL A 27 2.70 5.62 -22.25
N ARG A 28 2.78 4.31 -22.08
CA ARG A 28 3.76 3.63 -21.21
C ARG A 28 5.00 3.17 -22.00
N ASN A 29 4.79 2.77 -23.23
CA ASN A 29 5.83 2.39 -24.14
C ASN A 29 5.35 2.57 -25.58
N ARG A 30 6.29 2.72 -26.50
CA ARG A 30 6.04 2.79 -27.93
C ARG A 30 7.14 2.08 -28.67
N ARG A 31 6.77 1.32 -29.69
CA ARG A 31 7.68 0.72 -30.66
C ARG A 31 7.05 0.79 -32.05
N GLY A 32 7.84 0.91 -33.09
CA GLY A 32 7.27 0.98 -34.44
C GLY A 32 8.30 0.94 -35.54
N SER A 33 7.80 0.79 -36.77
CA SER A 33 8.51 0.83 -38.01
C SER A 33 8.07 2.04 -38.87
N LYS A 34 8.45 2.04 -40.15
CA LYS A 34 8.03 3.09 -41.10
C LYS A 34 6.56 2.99 -41.50
N GLN A 35 5.91 1.85 -41.31
CA GLN A 35 4.57 1.56 -41.80
C GLN A 35 3.56 1.27 -40.69
N PHE A 36 3.99 0.81 -39.53
CA PHE A 36 3.11 0.49 -38.43
C PHE A 36 3.85 0.61 -37.07
N GLY A 37 3.10 0.70 -36.00
CA GLY A 37 3.64 0.73 -34.65
C GLY A 37 2.68 0.22 -33.59
N PHE A 38 3.21 0.13 -32.39
CA PHE A 38 2.50 -0.31 -31.19
C PHE A 38 2.64 0.73 -30.09
N ILE A 39 1.55 1.03 -29.43
CA ILE A 39 1.51 1.82 -28.20
C ILE A 39 1.05 0.91 -27.08
N VAL A 40 1.75 0.93 -25.96
CA VAL A 40 1.29 0.39 -24.69
C VAL A 40 0.60 1.51 -23.94
N LEU A 41 -0.73 1.43 -23.80
CA LEU A 41 -1.57 2.44 -23.18
C LEU A 41 -2.07 1.96 -21.82
N ASN A 42 -2.05 2.82 -20.82
CA ASN A 42 -2.60 2.55 -19.49
C ASN A 42 -3.45 3.74 -19.03
N ASP A 43 -4.68 3.46 -18.62
CA ASP A 43 -5.62 4.46 -18.12
C ASP A 43 -5.67 4.54 -16.58
N GLY A 44 -4.87 3.70 -15.91
CA GLY A 44 -4.85 3.61 -14.47
C GLY A 44 -5.96 2.77 -13.85
N THR A 45 -6.94 2.27 -14.59
CA THR A 45 -8.07 1.49 -14.05
C THR A 45 -7.73 -0.01 -13.87
N TYR A 46 -6.73 -0.50 -14.61
CA TYR A 46 -6.29 -1.89 -14.58
C TYR A 46 -4.76 -1.97 -14.52
N PHE A 47 -4.21 -3.06 -13.94
CA PHE A 47 -2.77 -3.19 -13.81
C PHE A 47 -2.12 -3.49 -15.16
N THR A 48 -2.65 -4.44 -15.91
CA THR A 48 -2.17 -4.78 -17.26
C THR A 48 -2.59 -3.70 -18.25
N PRO A 49 -1.63 -3.09 -18.97
CA PRO A 49 -1.93 -2.10 -19.98
C PRO A 49 -2.50 -2.76 -21.26
N VAL A 50 -3.18 -1.96 -22.09
CA VAL A 50 -3.67 -2.41 -23.40
C VAL A 50 -2.65 -2.12 -24.49
N GLN A 51 -2.50 -3.05 -25.45
CA GLN A 51 -1.74 -2.83 -26.67
C GLN A 51 -2.63 -2.20 -27.75
N VAL A 52 -2.15 -1.12 -28.33
CA VAL A 52 -2.78 -0.45 -29.47
C VAL A 52 -1.87 -0.58 -30.67
N VAL A 53 -2.43 -1.03 -31.78
CA VAL A 53 -1.74 -1.13 -33.08
C VAL A 53 -2.19 0.02 -33.96
N TYR A 54 -1.27 0.69 -34.59
CA TYR A 54 -1.54 1.76 -35.56
C TYR A 54 -0.66 1.62 -36.81
N ASN A 55 -1.14 2.13 -37.93
CA ASN A 55 -0.44 2.06 -39.22
C ASN A 55 -0.43 3.41 -39.93
N ASP A 56 0.19 3.44 -41.10
CA ASP A 56 0.37 4.63 -41.94
C ASP A 56 -0.91 5.15 -42.60
N ALA A 57 -2.05 4.49 -42.41
CA ALA A 57 -3.37 5.01 -42.79
C ALA A 57 -3.89 6.12 -41.85
N LEU A 58 -3.30 6.26 -40.62
CA LEU A 58 -3.65 7.37 -39.74
C LEU A 58 -3.22 8.71 -40.35
N GLU A 59 -4.12 9.71 -40.33
CA GLU A 59 -3.82 11.08 -40.82
C GLU A 59 -2.58 11.68 -40.12
N ASN A 60 -2.45 11.46 -38.81
CA ASN A 60 -1.34 11.95 -38.00
C ASN A 60 -0.27 10.90 -37.68
N PHE A 61 -0.08 9.88 -38.54
CA PHE A 61 0.89 8.82 -38.35
C PHE A 61 2.32 9.34 -38.01
N GLN A 62 2.76 10.41 -38.68
CA GLN A 62 4.08 10.99 -38.47
C GLN A 62 4.25 11.60 -37.09
N GLU A 63 3.17 12.14 -36.50
CA GLU A 63 3.13 12.65 -35.13
C GLU A 63 3.14 11.47 -34.14
N ILE A 64 2.22 10.52 -34.30
CA ILE A 64 2.06 9.36 -33.43
C ILE A 64 3.32 8.48 -33.42
N SER A 65 3.97 8.34 -34.57
CA SER A 65 5.23 7.57 -34.67
C SER A 65 6.39 8.20 -33.85
N LYS A 66 6.27 9.44 -33.38
CA LYS A 66 7.26 10.17 -32.58
C LYS A 66 6.77 10.50 -31.18
N ILE A 67 5.57 10.04 -30.80
CA ILE A 67 4.99 10.37 -29.49
C ILE A 67 5.89 9.92 -28.36
N ASN A 68 6.03 10.73 -27.33
CA ASN A 68 6.84 10.42 -26.16
C ASN A 68 6.04 9.66 -25.10
N ILE A 69 6.75 8.89 -24.26
CA ILE A 69 6.20 8.24 -23.08
C ILE A 69 5.61 9.29 -22.14
N GLY A 70 4.47 8.99 -21.54
CA GLY A 70 3.73 9.91 -20.67
C GLY A 70 2.76 10.83 -21.40
N ALA A 71 2.74 10.84 -22.74
CA ALA A 71 1.72 11.56 -23.49
C ALA A 71 0.32 10.98 -23.21
N ALA A 72 -0.69 11.85 -23.17
CA ALA A 72 -2.09 11.48 -23.02
C ALA A 72 -2.76 11.36 -24.38
N LEU A 73 -3.43 10.25 -24.61
CA LEU A 73 -4.09 9.94 -25.87
C LEU A 73 -5.55 9.56 -25.68
N ILE A 74 -6.39 9.91 -26.65
CA ILE A 74 -7.68 9.28 -26.89
C ILE A 74 -7.58 8.47 -28.18
N ILE A 75 -7.99 7.22 -28.14
CA ILE A 75 -7.87 6.26 -29.23
C ILE A 75 -9.24 5.69 -29.52
N ARG A 76 -9.66 5.79 -30.80
CA ARG A 76 -10.80 5.08 -31.34
C ARG A 76 -10.28 3.99 -32.25
N GLY A 77 -10.83 2.79 -32.12
CA GLY A 77 -10.45 1.66 -32.95
C GLY A 77 -11.23 0.40 -32.65
N THR A 78 -10.94 -0.65 -33.37
CA THR A 78 -11.60 -1.95 -33.23
C THR A 78 -10.83 -2.86 -32.29
N LEU A 79 -11.50 -3.47 -31.29
CA LEU A 79 -10.91 -4.49 -30.43
C LEU A 79 -10.82 -5.83 -31.18
N VAL A 80 -9.61 -6.36 -31.30
CA VAL A 80 -9.32 -7.61 -32.00
C VAL A 80 -8.74 -8.63 -31.04
N LEU A 81 -9.34 -9.82 -30.98
CA LEU A 81 -8.83 -10.93 -30.14
C LEU A 81 -7.51 -11.45 -30.69
N THR A 82 -6.58 -11.74 -29.79
CA THR A 82 -5.24 -12.27 -30.10
C THR A 82 -4.90 -13.51 -29.25
N PRO A 83 -5.64 -14.64 -29.45
CA PRO A 83 -5.55 -15.80 -28.56
C PRO A 83 -4.15 -16.45 -28.53
N ASP A 84 -3.36 -16.29 -29.59
CA ASP A 84 -2.01 -16.85 -29.71
C ASP A 84 -0.91 -15.89 -29.22
N SER A 85 -1.30 -14.73 -28.66
CA SER A 85 -0.37 -13.72 -28.16
C SER A 85 -0.36 -13.67 -26.63
N LYS A 86 0.63 -12.93 -26.05
CA LYS A 86 0.69 -12.73 -24.59
C LYS A 86 -0.51 -11.97 -24.04
N GLN A 87 -1.03 -11.01 -24.82
CA GLN A 87 -2.25 -10.27 -24.48
C GLN A 87 -3.47 -10.94 -25.13
N PRO A 88 -4.64 -10.96 -24.49
CA PRO A 88 -5.84 -11.61 -25.03
C PRO A 88 -6.46 -10.85 -26.20
N PHE A 89 -6.17 -9.55 -26.34
CA PHE A 89 -6.66 -8.70 -27.41
C PHE A 89 -5.73 -7.51 -27.64
N GLU A 90 -5.96 -6.80 -28.73
CA GLU A 90 -5.35 -5.50 -29.03
C GLU A 90 -6.40 -4.56 -29.62
N ILE A 91 -6.13 -3.26 -29.63
CA ILE A 91 -6.98 -2.27 -30.30
C ILE A 91 -6.29 -1.86 -31.59
N GLN A 92 -6.96 -2.11 -32.71
CA GLN A 92 -6.52 -1.60 -34.01
C GLN A 92 -7.05 -0.18 -34.18
N ALA A 93 -6.16 0.80 -34.06
CA ALA A 93 -6.52 2.20 -34.05
C ALA A 93 -6.97 2.70 -35.43
N GLU A 94 -8.12 3.36 -35.46
CA GLU A 94 -8.68 4.09 -36.61
C GLU A 94 -8.39 5.58 -36.49
N SER A 95 -8.36 6.11 -35.28
CA SER A 95 -7.93 7.47 -35.00
C SER A 95 -7.25 7.58 -33.63
N ILE A 96 -6.26 8.46 -33.52
CA ILE A 96 -5.54 8.75 -32.31
C ILE A 96 -5.46 10.28 -32.14
N THR A 97 -6.01 10.79 -31.06
CA THR A 97 -5.93 12.20 -30.68
C THR A 97 -4.92 12.38 -29.56
N VAL A 98 -4.00 13.33 -29.70
CA VAL A 98 -3.07 13.71 -28.64
C VAL A 98 -3.71 14.78 -27.78
N GLU A 99 -4.18 14.39 -26.58
CA GLU A 99 -4.78 15.32 -25.60
C GLU A 99 -3.73 16.10 -24.84
N GLY A 100 -2.58 15.47 -24.58
CA GLY A 100 -1.46 16.11 -23.90
C GLY A 100 -0.13 15.55 -24.36
N PRO A 101 0.75 16.35 -24.96
CA PRO A 101 2.07 15.92 -25.34
C PRO A 101 2.96 15.70 -24.12
N SER A 102 3.99 14.87 -24.27
CA SER A 102 5.06 14.69 -23.30
C SER A 102 6.40 15.05 -23.92
N THR A 103 7.31 15.49 -23.07
CA THR A 103 8.66 15.92 -23.52
C THR A 103 9.64 14.76 -23.58
N GLY A 104 10.70 14.87 -24.40
CA GLY A 104 11.71 13.83 -24.56
C GLY A 104 12.55 13.56 -23.29
N ASN A 105 12.53 14.47 -22.33
CA ASN A 105 13.23 14.36 -21.04
C ASN A 105 12.32 13.83 -19.90
N TYR A 106 11.16 13.24 -20.24
CA TYR A 106 10.29 12.61 -19.24
C TYR A 106 11.06 11.57 -18.43
N PRO A 107 11.08 11.68 -17.08
CA PRO A 107 12.01 10.88 -16.25
C PRO A 107 11.76 9.38 -16.26
N LEU A 108 10.48 8.97 -16.39
CA LEU A 108 10.11 7.56 -16.39
C LEU A 108 10.23 6.96 -17.78
N GLN A 109 11.43 6.61 -18.18
CA GLN A 109 11.70 5.89 -19.43
C GLN A 109 11.44 4.38 -19.26
N PRO A 110 11.29 3.59 -20.36
CA PRO A 110 11.00 2.16 -20.29
C PRO A 110 12.23 1.34 -19.87
N LYS A 111 12.67 1.56 -18.64
CA LYS A 111 13.78 0.85 -17.98
C LYS A 111 13.46 0.65 -16.51
N ARG A 112 14.19 -0.24 -15.85
CA ARG A 112 14.09 -0.39 -14.40
C ARG A 112 14.64 0.86 -13.72
N HIS A 113 13.90 1.37 -12.72
CA HIS A 113 14.29 2.48 -11.85
C HIS A 113 14.53 1.97 -10.44
N SER A 114 15.55 2.50 -9.77
CA SER A 114 15.80 2.16 -8.37
C SER A 114 14.78 2.88 -7.45
N MET A 115 14.58 2.33 -6.24
CA MET A 115 13.68 2.93 -5.27
C MET A 115 14.20 4.31 -4.81
N GLU A 116 15.52 4.49 -4.71
CA GLU A 116 16.17 5.76 -4.37
C GLU A 116 15.84 6.83 -5.42
N PHE A 117 15.99 6.50 -6.70
CA PHE A 117 15.63 7.41 -7.78
C PHE A 117 14.13 7.76 -7.74
N LEU A 118 13.26 6.78 -7.54
CA LEU A 118 11.81 7.03 -7.48
C LEU A 118 11.40 7.91 -6.30
N ARG A 119 12.17 7.94 -5.20
CA ARG A 119 11.96 8.88 -4.10
C ARG A 119 12.26 10.32 -4.48
N THR A 120 13.19 10.56 -5.41
CA THR A 120 13.49 11.93 -5.89
C THR A 120 12.41 12.48 -6.83
N ILE A 121 11.54 11.64 -7.36
CA ILE A 121 10.44 12.03 -8.27
C ILE A 121 9.08 11.52 -7.73
N ASN A 122 8.79 11.79 -6.47
CA ASN A 122 7.61 11.32 -5.76
C ASN A 122 6.29 11.52 -6.52
N HIS A 123 6.14 12.66 -7.20
CA HIS A 123 4.96 13.01 -8.00
C HIS A 123 4.77 12.15 -9.26
N LEU A 124 5.81 11.46 -9.72
CA LEU A 124 5.76 10.58 -10.90
C LEU A 124 5.78 9.09 -10.53
N ARG A 125 6.35 8.71 -9.38
CA ARG A 125 6.52 7.30 -9.01
C ARG A 125 5.22 6.46 -9.04
N PRO A 126 4.02 7.00 -8.75
CA PRO A 126 2.76 6.25 -8.88
C PRO A 126 2.48 5.74 -10.29
N ARG A 127 3.14 6.31 -11.30
CA ARG A 127 3.01 5.89 -12.71
C ARG A 127 3.88 4.68 -13.07
N THR A 128 4.73 4.18 -12.17
CA THR A 128 5.52 2.94 -12.37
C THR A 128 4.69 1.71 -12.02
N ASN A 129 4.99 0.56 -12.65
CA ASN A 129 4.29 -0.69 -12.33
C ASN A 129 4.40 -1.05 -10.84
N THR A 130 5.60 -0.90 -10.26
CA THR A 130 5.83 -1.20 -8.84
C THR A 130 4.90 -0.39 -7.94
N PHE A 131 4.82 0.93 -8.13
CA PHE A 131 3.98 1.76 -7.26
C PHE A 131 2.50 1.73 -7.64
N GLN A 132 2.15 1.42 -8.89
CA GLN A 132 0.76 1.09 -9.24
C GLN A 132 0.29 -0.14 -8.46
N ALA A 133 1.09 -1.22 -8.47
CA ALA A 133 0.78 -2.42 -7.69
C ALA A 133 0.70 -2.12 -6.19
N VAL A 134 1.70 -1.44 -5.62
CA VAL A 134 1.73 -1.07 -4.18
C VAL A 134 0.48 -0.30 -3.78
N PHE A 135 0.13 0.78 -4.50
CA PHE A 135 -1.00 1.61 -4.10
C PHE A 135 -2.36 0.94 -4.36
N ARG A 136 -2.49 0.07 -5.36
CA ARG A 136 -3.70 -0.74 -5.56
C ARG A 136 -3.89 -1.75 -4.42
N VAL A 137 -2.84 -2.51 -4.10
CA VAL A 137 -2.89 -3.49 -3.00
C VAL A 137 -3.14 -2.77 -1.67
N ARG A 138 -2.47 -1.64 -1.41
CA ARG A 138 -2.73 -0.83 -0.21
C ARG A 138 -4.19 -0.36 -0.12
N SER A 139 -4.77 0.09 -1.22
CA SER A 139 -6.18 0.51 -1.27
C SER A 139 -7.12 -0.65 -0.96
N LEU A 140 -6.88 -1.82 -1.57
CA LEU A 140 -7.69 -3.01 -1.33
C LEU A 140 -7.54 -3.53 0.10
N ALA A 141 -6.32 -3.56 0.64
CA ALA A 141 -6.08 -3.95 2.02
C ALA A 141 -6.82 -3.02 3.01
N ALA A 142 -6.82 -1.70 2.78
CA ALA A 142 -7.57 -0.77 3.61
C ALA A 142 -9.08 -1.06 3.58
N MET A 143 -9.64 -1.36 2.41
CA MET A 143 -11.05 -1.75 2.30
C MET A 143 -11.34 -3.10 2.97
N ALA A 144 -10.42 -4.07 2.84
CA ALA A 144 -10.53 -5.36 3.51
C ALA A 144 -10.57 -5.22 5.04
N ILE A 145 -9.73 -4.35 5.62
CA ILE A 145 -9.74 -4.05 7.05
C ILE A 145 -11.11 -3.53 7.47
N HIS A 146 -11.63 -2.52 6.78
CA HIS A 146 -12.95 -1.97 7.09
C HIS A 146 -14.04 -3.05 6.95
N GLN A 147 -14.03 -3.83 5.88
CA GLN A 147 -15.03 -4.87 5.66
C GLN A 147 -14.98 -5.95 6.75
N PHE A 148 -13.76 -6.39 7.13
CA PHE A 148 -13.56 -7.39 8.18
C PHE A 148 -14.21 -6.99 9.50
N PHE A 149 -13.99 -5.76 9.94
CA PHE A 149 -14.54 -5.26 11.20
C PHE A 149 -16.03 -4.94 11.12
N GLN A 150 -16.48 -4.36 10.01
CA GLN A 150 -17.91 -4.05 9.82
C GLN A 150 -18.77 -5.33 9.75
N ASP A 151 -18.29 -6.41 9.12
CA ASP A 151 -18.99 -7.69 9.06
C ASP A 151 -19.08 -8.38 10.44
N ARG A 152 -18.37 -7.87 11.45
CA ARG A 152 -18.34 -8.36 12.84
C ARG A 152 -18.95 -7.38 13.83
N ASP A 153 -19.74 -6.43 13.33
CA ASP A 153 -20.44 -5.41 14.13
C ASP A 153 -19.51 -4.49 14.95
N PHE A 154 -18.27 -4.29 14.51
CA PHE A 154 -17.38 -3.29 15.09
C PHE A 154 -17.74 -1.90 14.59
N VAL A 155 -17.70 -0.90 15.48
CA VAL A 155 -17.87 0.50 15.11
C VAL A 155 -16.53 1.13 14.78
N TYR A 156 -16.40 1.68 13.58
CA TYR A 156 -15.22 2.48 13.21
C TYR A 156 -15.24 3.82 13.93
N VAL A 157 -14.16 4.14 14.63
CA VAL A 157 -14.01 5.39 15.38
C VAL A 157 -12.84 6.20 14.83
N HIS A 158 -13.11 7.45 14.47
CA HIS A 158 -12.07 8.41 14.14
C HIS A 158 -11.66 9.18 15.39
N THR A 159 -10.49 8.86 15.94
CA THR A 159 -9.92 9.55 17.10
C THR A 159 -9.12 10.79 16.67
N PRO A 160 -8.98 11.82 17.55
CA PRO A 160 -8.24 13.03 17.23
C PRO A 160 -6.77 12.75 16.89
N LEU A 161 -6.27 13.33 15.81
CA LEU A 161 -4.85 13.26 15.44
C LEU A 161 -4.00 14.29 16.19
N ILE A 162 -4.59 15.42 16.59
CA ILE A 162 -3.94 16.42 17.45
C ILE A 162 -4.46 16.19 18.86
N THR A 163 -3.57 15.89 19.78
CA THR A 163 -3.93 15.50 21.15
C THR A 163 -2.98 16.10 22.18
N GLY A 164 -3.46 16.22 23.42
CA GLY A 164 -2.63 16.52 24.58
C GLY A 164 -2.22 15.28 25.37
N SER A 165 -2.62 14.08 24.92
CA SER A 165 -2.29 12.80 25.56
C SER A 165 -1.08 12.15 24.91
N ASP A 166 -0.18 11.58 25.71
CA ASP A 166 0.99 10.82 25.24
C ASP A 166 0.72 9.32 25.07
N CYS A 167 -0.52 8.88 25.29
CA CYS A 167 -0.92 7.49 25.21
C CYS A 167 0.04 6.56 25.99
N GLU A 168 0.17 6.80 27.30
CA GLU A 168 1.02 6.03 28.22
C GLU A 168 2.53 6.05 27.88
N GLY A 169 2.98 7.06 27.13
CA GLY A 169 4.36 7.15 26.70
C GLY A 169 4.71 6.17 25.58
N ALA A 170 3.73 5.76 24.77
CA ALA A 170 3.90 4.77 23.69
C ALA A 170 4.87 5.19 22.58
N GLY A 171 5.30 6.46 22.54
CA GLY A 171 6.28 6.95 21.57
C GLY A 171 6.65 8.40 21.75
N GLU A 172 7.77 8.84 21.16
CA GLU A 172 8.12 10.25 21.10
C GLU A 172 7.15 11.00 20.18
N MET A 173 6.63 12.16 20.65
CA MET A 173 5.58 12.90 19.95
C MET A 173 6.14 14.07 19.15
N PHE A 174 5.64 14.27 17.94
CA PHE A 174 5.79 15.52 17.21
C PHE A 174 4.91 16.59 17.81
N GLN A 175 5.49 17.75 18.14
CA GLN A 175 4.74 18.89 18.65
C GLN A 175 3.97 19.60 17.53
N VAL A 176 2.73 19.99 17.82
CA VAL A 176 1.89 20.83 16.95
C VAL A 176 1.73 22.19 17.61
N THR A 177 2.15 23.26 16.92
CA THR A 177 2.09 24.62 17.43
C THR A 177 1.86 25.63 16.31
N THR A 178 1.18 26.73 16.63
CA THR A 178 1.03 27.91 15.76
C THR A 178 1.90 29.08 16.23
N LEU A 179 2.68 28.89 17.30
CA LEU A 179 3.62 29.92 17.77
C LEU A 179 4.74 30.19 16.76
N ASP A 180 5.13 31.44 16.64
CA ASP A 180 6.31 31.82 15.83
C ASP A 180 7.59 31.30 16.51
N LEU A 181 8.23 30.31 15.90
CA LEU A 181 9.47 29.73 16.42
C LEU A 181 10.65 30.69 16.48
N ASN A 182 10.61 31.82 15.73
CA ASN A 182 11.62 32.87 15.80
C ASN A 182 11.39 33.83 16.98
N ASN A 183 10.16 33.87 17.50
CA ASN A 183 9.78 34.77 18.59
C ASN A 183 8.77 34.07 19.54
N VAL A 184 9.23 33.01 20.18
CA VAL A 184 8.40 32.19 21.06
C VAL A 184 8.04 32.98 22.32
N PRO A 185 6.74 33.20 22.63
CA PRO A 185 6.31 33.85 23.85
C PRO A 185 6.72 33.02 25.08
N LYS A 186 7.09 33.71 26.16
CA LYS A 186 7.58 33.08 27.37
C LYS A 186 6.83 33.56 28.59
N THR A 187 6.64 32.68 29.54
CA THR A 187 6.15 32.95 30.87
C THR A 187 7.24 33.65 31.73
N GLU A 188 6.89 34.15 32.89
CA GLU A 188 7.83 34.82 33.82
C GLU A 188 8.98 33.89 34.25
N ASP A 189 8.76 32.57 34.31
CA ASP A 189 9.79 31.57 34.65
C ASP A 189 10.60 31.09 33.39
N GLY A 190 10.41 31.74 32.28
CA GLY A 190 11.20 31.51 31.03
C GLY A 190 10.77 30.32 30.20
N LYS A 191 9.68 29.61 30.57
CA LYS A 191 9.12 28.52 29.76
C LYS A 191 8.29 29.07 28.59
N VAL A 192 7.96 28.21 27.64
CA VAL A 192 7.04 28.56 26.55
C VAL A 192 5.65 28.86 27.11
N ASP A 193 5.12 30.02 26.71
CA ASP A 193 3.74 30.42 27.10
C ASP A 193 2.73 29.86 26.10
N TYR A 194 2.31 28.64 26.29
CA TYR A 194 1.30 27.98 25.46
C TYR A 194 -0.11 28.56 25.57
N THR A 195 -0.36 29.48 26.51
CA THR A 195 -1.68 30.15 26.57
C THR A 195 -1.91 31.02 25.34
N GLN A 196 -0.84 31.39 24.64
CA GLN A 196 -0.87 32.13 23.35
C GLN A 196 -0.91 31.22 22.12
N ASP A 197 -0.81 29.90 22.30
CA ASP A 197 -0.95 28.95 21.21
C ASP A 197 -2.42 28.65 20.90
N PHE A 198 -2.68 28.03 19.74
CA PHE A 198 -4.04 27.79 19.22
C PHE A 198 -4.95 27.07 20.22
N PHE A 199 -4.46 26.03 20.89
CA PHE A 199 -5.24 25.26 21.87
C PHE A 199 -5.08 25.75 23.33
N GLY A 200 -4.28 26.79 23.56
CA GLY A 200 -3.98 27.31 24.90
C GLY A 200 -3.19 26.34 25.79
N LYS A 201 -2.66 25.27 25.27
CA LYS A 201 -1.88 24.23 25.94
C LYS A 201 -0.99 23.49 24.94
N PRO A 202 0.08 22.79 25.42
CA PRO A 202 0.87 21.93 24.54
C PRO A 202 0.01 20.87 23.86
N THR A 203 0.21 20.70 22.57
CA THR A 203 -0.45 19.67 21.75
C THR A 203 0.55 19.00 20.82
N ASN A 204 0.24 17.76 20.46
CA ASN A 204 1.13 16.90 19.67
C ASN A 204 0.32 16.10 18.64
N LEU A 205 1.02 15.52 17.67
CA LEU A 205 0.44 14.48 16.84
C LEU A 205 0.33 13.18 17.65
N THR A 206 -0.75 12.45 17.46
CA THR A 206 -1.03 11.22 18.20
C THR A 206 -0.03 10.11 17.86
N VAL A 207 0.35 9.33 18.86
CA VAL A 207 1.16 8.10 18.73
C VAL A 207 0.30 6.83 18.70
N SER A 208 -1.00 6.93 19.05
CA SER A 208 -2.00 5.86 19.05
C SER A 208 -3.40 6.44 19.23
N GLY A 209 -4.40 5.77 18.67
CA GLY A 209 -5.82 6.05 18.88
C GLY A 209 -6.40 5.37 20.13
N GLN A 210 -5.64 4.50 20.80
CA GLN A 210 -6.11 3.58 21.85
C GLN A 210 -6.89 4.29 22.96
N LEU A 211 -6.27 5.22 23.71
CA LEU A 211 -6.92 5.83 24.88
C LEU A 211 -8.23 6.54 24.54
N ASN A 212 -8.32 7.17 23.38
CA ASN A 212 -9.59 7.72 22.93
C ASN A 212 -10.57 6.61 22.50
N GLY A 213 -10.06 5.55 21.83
CA GLY A 213 -10.83 4.39 21.39
C GLY A 213 -11.50 3.66 22.54
N GLU A 214 -10.80 3.43 23.65
CA GLU A 214 -11.32 2.77 24.85
C GLU A 214 -12.58 3.46 25.40
N THR A 215 -12.64 4.80 25.35
CA THR A 215 -13.85 5.52 25.81
C THR A 215 -15.07 5.20 24.95
N PHE A 216 -14.87 4.91 23.65
CA PHE A 216 -15.96 4.49 22.74
C PHE A 216 -16.28 3.01 22.93
N ALA A 217 -15.31 2.15 23.24
CA ALA A 217 -15.57 0.74 23.54
C ALA A 217 -16.51 0.56 24.74
N MET A 218 -16.44 1.46 25.72
CA MET A 218 -17.38 1.49 26.86
C MET A 218 -18.82 1.86 26.45
N ALA A 219 -19.03 2.41 25.28
CA ALA A 219 -20.35 2.75 24.75
C ALA A 219 -20.84 1.77 23.67
N PHE A 220 -19.92 1.27 22.83
CA PHE A 220 -20.23 0.46 21.67
C PHE A 220 -19.77 -0.99 21.77
N ARG A 221 -19.08 -1.36 22.84
CA ARG A 221 -18.49 -2.67 23.11
C ARG A 221 -17.30 -3.01 22.21
N ASN A 222 -17.49 -3.09 20.90
CA ASN A 222 -16.48 -3.43 19.92
C ASN A 222 -16.26 -2.24 18.98
N ILE A 223 -15.07 -1.69 19.00
CA ILE A 223 -14.67 -0.59 18.11
C ILE A 223 -13.33 -0.90 17.45
N TYR A 224 -13.01 -0.15 16.42
CA TYR A 224 -11.64 -0.10 15.91
C TYR A 224 -11.30 1.30 15.45
N THR A 225 -10.05 1.69 15.62
CA THR A 225 -9.44 2.79 14.91
C THR A 225 -8.67 2.24 13.71
N PHE A 226 -8.60 2.98 12.63
CA PHE A 226 -7.74 2.71 11.50
C PHE A 226 -7.35 4.05 10.88
N GLY A 227 -6.18 4.53 11.21
CA GLY A 227 -5.78 5.87 10.81
C GLY A 227 -4.29 6.16 11.04
N PRO A 228 -3.83 7.35 10.60
CA PRO A 228 -2.44 7.75 10.73
C PRO A 228 -2.05 7.98 12.19
N THR A 229 -0.88 7.49 12.54
CA THR A 229 -0.17 7.73 13.80
C THR A 229 1.23 8.22 13.51
N PHE A 230 1.82 8.91 14.48
CA PHE A 230 3.08 9.64 14.29
C PHE A 230 4.01 9.36 15.47
N ARG A 231 5.23 8.94 15.20
CA ARG A 231 6.25 8.72 16.22
C ARG A 231 7.55 9.39 15.80
N ALA A 232 8.14 10.17 16.71
CA ALA A 232 9.31 10.99 16.44
C ALA A 232 10.64 10.33 16.84
N GLU A 233 10.61 9.07 17.24
CA GLU A 233 11.84 8.34 17.60
C GLU A 233 12.85 8.37 16.48
N ASN A 234 14.08 8.70 16.83
CA ASN A 234 15.21 8.69 15.91
C ASN A 234 15.68 7.24 15.65
N SER A 235 14.84 6.46 14.98
CA SER A 235 15.14 5.08 14.61
C SER A 235 15.29 4.95 13.10
N ASN A 236 16.44 4.44 12.66
CA ASN A 236 16.76 4.26 11.25
C ASN A 236 16.78 2.77 10.86
N THR A 237 15.63 2.12 10.97
CA THR A 237 15.45 0.71 10.60
C THR A 237 14.46 0.57 9.44
N THR A 238 14.40 -0.61 8.85
CA THR A 238 13.46 -0.91 7.75
C THR A 238 11.99 -1.01 8.22
N ARG A 239 11.75 -1.08 9.52
CA ARG A 239 10.42 -1.23 10.13
C ARG A 239 9.87 0.05 10.75
N HIS A 240 10.68 1.12 10.89
CA HIS A 240 10.26 2.37 11.51
C HIS A 240 9.95 3.43 10.45
N ALA A 241 8.80 4.06 10.60
CA ALA A 241 8.39 5.22 9.84
C ALA A 241 7.84 6.27 10.80
N ALA A 242 8.10 7.55 10.53
CA ALA A 242 7.60 8.64 11.35
C ALA A 242 6.08 8.84 11.25
N GLU A 243 5.48 8.36 10.17
CA GLU A 243 4.04 8.34 9.91
C GLU A 243 3.65 6.96 9.37
N PHE A 244 2.67 6.33 9.99
CA PHE A 244 2.14 5.03 9.58
C PHE A 244 0.67 4.90 10.01
N TRP A 245 -0.04 3.91 9.48
CA TRP A 245 -1.41 3.65 9.87
C TRP A 245 -1.46 2.46 10.81
N MET A 246 -2.16 2.61 11.94
CA MET A 246 -2.41 1.53 12.89
C MET A 246 -3.83 1.00 12.75
N ILE A 247 -3.99 -0.30 13.00
CA ILE A 247 -5.25 -0.99 13.16
C ILE A 247 -5.36 -1.34 14.64
N GLU A 248 -6.29 -0.73 15.34
CA GLU A 248 -6.38 -0.81 16.79
C GLU A 248 -7.83 -1.15 17.18
N PRO A 249 -8.19 -2.46 17.23
CA PRO A 249 -9.47 -2.90 17.76
C PRO A 249 -9.48 -2.83 19.30
N GLU A 250 -10.60 -2.40 19.86
CA GLU A 250 -10.86 -2.42 21.31
C GLU A 250 -12.13 -3.21 21.56
N ILE A 251 -12.04 -4.25 22.39
CA ILE A 251 -13.11 -5.22 22.61
C ILE A 251 -13.44 -5.33 24.09
N ALA A 252 -14.58 -4.82 24.50
CA ALA A 252 -15.03 -4.98 25.88
C ALA A 252 -15.38 -6.44 26.18
N PHE A 253 -14.97 -6.92 27.36
CA PHE A 253 -15.21 -8.28 27.87
C PHE A 253 -14.43 -9.39 27.14
N ALA A 254 -13.45 -9.06 26.33
CA ALA A 254 -12.55 -9.99 25.69
C ALA A 254 -11.34 -10.32 26.59
N ASP A 255 -10.79 -11.50 26.44
CA ASP A 255 -9.51 -11.88 27.01
C ASP A 255 -8.41 -12.02 25.93
N LEU A 256 -7.22 -12.43 26.32
CA LEU A 256 -6.08 -12.58 25.42
C LEU A 256 -6.35 -13.61 24.30
N GLU A 257 -7.10 -14.68 24.60
CA GLU A 257 -7.43 -15.70 23.62
C GLU A 257 -8.35 -15.13 22.53
N ASP A 258 -9.38 -14.37 22.92
CA ASP A 258 -10.29 -13.69 21.99
C ASP A 258 -9.54 -12.73 21.06
N ASP A 259 -8.54 -12.00 21.60
CA ASP A 259 -7.75 -11.05 20.82
C ASP A 259 -6.83 -11.76 19.82
N MET A 260 -6.18 -12.85 20.24
CA MET A 260 -5.36 -13.66 19.33
C MET A 260 -6.20 -14.29 18.20
N GLU A 261 -7.42 -14.76 18.48
CA GLU A 261 -8.32 -15.28 17.47
C GLU A 261 -8.77 -14.21 16.47
N LEU A 262 -9.09 -13.02 16.97
CA LEU A 262 -9.44 -11.89 16.11
C LEU A 262 -8.28 -11.48 15.21
N ALA A 263 -7.07 -11.38 15.76
CA ALA A 263 -5.86 -11.01 15.01
C ALA A 263 -5.56 -12.03 13.89
N GLU A 264 -5.61 -13.34 14.20
CA GLU A 264 -5.42 -14.39 13.20
C GLU A 264 -6.47 -14.31 12.09
N ALA A 265 -7.74 -14.18 12.46
CA ALA A 265 -8.84 -14.08 11.50
C ALA A 265 -8.70 -12.84 10.60
N MET A 266 -8.30 -11.69 11.16
CA MET A 266 -8.09 -10.44 10.42
C MET A 266 -6.96 -10.58 9.40
N ILE A 267 -5.80 -11.10 9.79
CA ILE A 267 -4.64 -11.27 8.90
C ILE A 267 -5.01 -12.20 7.73
N LYS A 268 -5.61 -13.35 8.02
CA LYS A 268 -6.06 -14.29 6.99
C LYS A 268 -7.09 -13.68 6.05
N TYR A 269 -8.04 -12.93 6.58
CA TYR A 269 -9.05 -12.24 5.76
C TYR A 269 -8.41 -11.22 4.80
N ILE A 270 -7.52 -10.36 5.30
CA ILE A 270 -6.85 -9.35 4.47
C ILE A 270 -6.04 -10.01 3.35
N ILE A 271 -5.26 -11.04 3.67
CA ILE A 271 -4.45 -11.77 2.69
C ILE A 271 -5.35 -12.40 1.62
N SER A 272 -6.41 -13.12 2.03
CA SER A 272 -7.36 -13.73 1.10
C SER A 272 -8.01 -12.71 0.19
N TYR A 273 -8.48 -11.59 0.76
CA TYR A 273 -9.12 -10.52 0.01
C TYR A 273 -8.18 -9.91 -1.05
N VAL A 274 -6.93 -9.65 -0.68
CA VAL A 274 -5.94 -9.08 -1.61
C VAL A 274 -5.58 -10.06 -2.73
N LEU A 275 -5.39 -11.34 -2.41
CA LEU A 275 -5.10 -12.38 -3.42
C LEU A 275 -6.24 -12.55 -4.43
N GLU A 276 -7.49 -12.45 -3.97
CA GLU A 276 -8.69 -12.54 -4.82
C GLU A 276 -8.87 -11.30 -5.71
N HIS A 277 -8.66 -10.10 -5.16
CA HIS A 277 -9.02 -8.84 -5.83
C HIS A 277 -7.87 -8.16 -6.59
N ALA A 278 -6.62 -8.58 -6.36
CA ALA A 278 -5.42 -8.06 -7.00
C ALA A 278 -4.46 -9.15 -7.50
N PRO A 279 -4.94 -10.20 -8.20
CA PRO A 279 -4.10 -11.33 -8.61
C PRO A 279 -2.94 -10.90 -9.51
N GLU A 280 -3.12 -9.93 -10.39
CA GLU A 280 -2.09 -9.45 -11.31
C GLU A 280 -0.97 -8.71 -10.59
N GLU A 281 -1.33 -7.82 -9.66
CA GLU A 281 -0.39 -7.08 -8.82
C GLU A 281 0.40 -8.04 -7.92
N MET A 282 -0.25 -9.04 -7.34
CA MET A 282 0.40 -10.03 -6.48
C MET A 282 1.33 -10.95 -7.28
N ASN A 283 0.95 -11.37 -8.48
CA ASN A 283 1.84 -12.08 -9.40
C ASN A 283 3.05 -11.23 -9.79
N PHE A 284 2.84 -9.93 -10.07
CA PHE A 284 3.94 -9.01 -10.33
C PHE A 284 4.92 -8.91 -9.16
N PHE A 285 4.43 -8.80 -7.94
CA PHE A 285 5.30 -8.81 -6.76
C PHE A 285 6.07 -10.11 -6.61
N ASN A 286 5.40 -11.26 -6.81
CA ASN A 286 6.05 -12.56 -6.73
C ASN A 286 7.13 -12.77 -7.78
N GLU A 287 6.92 -12.25 -9.00
CA GLU A 287 7.88 -12.41 -10.10
C GLU A 287 9.07 -11.44 -10.00
N PHE A 288 8.81 -10.17 -9.66
CA PHE A 288 9.80 -9.10 -9.84
C PHE A 288 10.34 -8.50 -8.52
N ILE A 289 9.66 -8.68 -7.40
CA ILE A 289 10.04 -8.05 -6.14
C ILE A 289 10.51 -9.10 -5.13
N ASP A 290 9.72 -10.14 -4.89
CA ASP A 290 9.98 -11.12 -3.84
C ASP A 290 9.50 -12.53 -4.25
N LYS A 291 10.43 -13.30 -4.81
CA LYS A 291 10.16 -14.69 -5.24
C LYS A 291 9.76 -15.57 -4.04
N GLY A 292 8.64 -16.28 -4.19
CA GLY A 292 8.08 -17.11 -3.12
C GLY A 292 7.10 -16.35 -2.21
N LEU A 293 6.76 -15.08 -2.51
CA LEU A 293 5.75 -14.32 -1.79
C LEU A 293 4.42 -15.05 -1.74
N LEU A 294 3.93 -15.54 -2.87
CA LEU A 294 2.62 -16.23 -2.93
C LEU A 294 2.62 -17.52 -2.12
N ASP A 295 3.70 -18.29 -2.16
CA ASP A 295 3.82 -19.53 -1.37
C ASP A 295 3.74 -19.22 0.12
N ARG A 296 4.43 -18.16 0.60
CA ARG A 296 4.35 -17.74 2.01
C ARG A 296 2.96 -17.26 2.40
N LEU A 297 2.30 -16.46 1.56
CA LEU A 297 0.94 -15.99 1.86
C LEU A 297 -0.07 -17.14 1.88
N HIS A 298 0.01 -18.09 0.95
CA HIS A 298 -0.82 -19.29 0.97
C HIS A 298 -0.55 -20.16 2.19
N ASN A 299 0.70 -20.24 2.63
CA ASN A 299 1.05 -20.98 3.83
C ASN A 299 0.40 -20.34 5.08
N VAL A 300 0.43 -19.01 5.22
CA VAL A 300 -0.27 -18.28 6.29
C VAL A 300 -1.78 -18.55 6.25
N LEU A 301 -2.39 -18.60 5.07
CA LEU A 301 -3.83 -18.84 4.94
C LEU A 301 -4.27 -20.25 5.36
N HIS A 302 -3.46 -21.28 5.07
CA HIS A 302 -3.87 -22.68 5.21
C HIS A 302 -3.43 -23.31 6.53
N ASN A 303 -2.57 -22.64 7.31
CA ASN A 303 -2.12 -23.16 8.60
C ASN A 303 -2.72 -22.36 9.76
N GLU A 304 -2.91 -23.00 10.90
CA GLU A 304 -3.24 -22.35 12.17
C GLU A 304 -2.01 -21.61 12.71
N PHE A 305 -2.23 -20.50 13.40
CA PHE A 305 -1.15 -19.77 14.04
C PHE A 305 -0.72 -20.48 15.32
N GLY A 306 0.57 -20.73 15.45
CA GLY A 306 1.15 -21.23 16.68
C GLY A 306 1.12 -20.19 17.78
N ARG A 307 0.88 -20.63 19.00
CA ARG A 307 0.85 -19.78 20.20
C ARG A 307 1.92 -20.26 21.16
N ILE A 308 2.77 -19.35 21.63
CA ILE A 308 3.83 -19.63 22.60
C ILE A 308 3.83 -18.54 23.66
N THR A 309 3.99 -18.92 24.94
CA THR A 309 4.13 -17.92 25.98
C THR A 309 5.52 -17.24 25.91
N TYR A 310 5.62 -16.00 26.39
CA TYR A 310 6.91 -15.31 26.50
C TYR A 310 7.93 -16.13 27.28
N THR A 311 7.52 -16.75 28.40
CA THR A 311 8.39 -17.56 29.22
C THR A 311 8.94 -18.78 28.45
N ASP A 312 8.08 -19.48 27.69
CA ASP A 312 8.51 -20.62 26.90
C ASP A 312 9.40 -20.21 25.71
N ALA A 313 9.05 -19.06 25.07
CA ALA A 313 9.86 -18.48 24.00
C ALA A 313 11.27 -18.14 24.49
N VAL A 314 11.39 -17.43 25.62
CA VAL A 314 12.69 -17.10 26.22
C VAL A 314 13.46 -18.35 26.61
N ALA A 315 12.82 -19.31 27.26
CA ALA A 315 13.47 -20.57 27.65
C ALA A 315 13.99 -21.38 26.45
N LEU A 316 13.34 -21.23 25.30
CA LEU A 316 13.82 -21.82 24.04
C LEU A 316 15.00 -21.05 23.47
N LEU A 317 14.90 -19.72 23.40
CA LEU A 317 15.93 -18.85 22.86
C LEU A 317 17.24 -18.88 23.68
N GLU A 318 17.16 -18.94 25.02
CA GLU A 318 18.32 -19.04 25.90
C GLU A 318 19.22 -20.22 25.57
N LYS A 319 18.69 -21.32 25.04
CA LYS A 319 19.44 -22.49 24.59
C LYS A 319 20.29 -22.24 23.35
N HIS A 320 20.03 -21.14 22.67
CA HIS A 320 20.63 -20.75 21.40
C HIS A 320 21.30 -19.37 21.46
N ASN A 321 21.57 -18.84 22.65
CA ASN A 321 22.19 -17.53 22.83
C ASN A 321 23.56 -17.36 22.15
N ASP A 322 24.25 -18.45 21.82
CA ASP A 322 25.46 -18.45 21.03
C ASP A 322 25.25 -18.16 19.53
N GLU A 323 24.01 -18.24 19.05
CA GLU A 323 23.64 -17.93 17.67
C GLU A 323 23.19 -16.45 17.49
N PHE A 324 22.98 -15.69 18.59
CA PHE A 324 22.42 -14.34 18.56
C PHE A 324 23.48 -13.24 18.78
N GLU A 325 23.26 -12.11 18.10
CA GLU A 325 24.03 -10.89 18.34
C GLU A 325 23.67 -10.29 19.72
N TYR A 326 22.39 -10.39 20.10
CA TYR A 326 21.85 -9.89 21.37
C TYR A 326 21.37 -11.06 22.23
N PRO A 327 22.19 -11.59 23.18
CA PRO A 327 21.75 -12.67 24.06
C PRO A 327 20.48 -12.31 24.84
N VAL A 328 19.54 -13.23 24.89
CA VAL A 328 18.25 -13.05 25.55
C VAL A 328 18.23 -13.74 26.91
N HIS A 329 17.49 -13.14 27.85
CA HIS A 329 17.17 -13.73 29.15
C HIS A 329 15.75 -13.30 29.55
N TRP A 330 15.19 -13.96 30.54
CA TRP A 330 13.83 -13.62 30.97
C TRP A 330 13.74 -12.14 31.42
N GLY A 331 12.80 -11.39 30.88
CA GLY A 331 12.66 -9.94 31.07
C GLY A 331 13.31 -9.09 29.97
N SER A 332 14.04 -9.69 29.01
CA SER A 332 14.57 -8.97 27.85
C SER A 332 13.49 -8.70 26.80
N ASP A 333 13.56 -7.55 26.14
CA ASP A 333 12.80 -7.33 24.91
C ASP A 333 13.36 -8.20 23.79
N LEU A 334 12.47 -8.90 23.07
CA LEU A 334 12.87 -9.72 21.94
C LEU A 334 13.26 -8.84 20.75
N GLN A 335 14.39 -9.21 20.12
CA GLN A 335 14.88 -8.56 18.92
C GLN A 335 14.40 -9.31 17.67
N THR A 336 14.49 -8.68 16.52
CA THR A 336 14.09 -9.28 15.22
C THR A 336 14.71 -10.65 14.97
N GLU A 337 15.95 -10.88 15.39
CA GLU A 337 16.62 -12.17 15.24
C GLU A 337 15.98 -13.27 16.08
N HIS A 338 15.49 -12.92 17.29
CA HIS A 338 14.79 -13.84 18.19
C HIS A 338 13.42 -14.23 17.61
N GLU A 339 12.64 -13.25 17.16
CA GLU A 339 11.34 -13.48 16.50
C GLU A 339 11.51 -14.37 15.27
N ARG A 340 12.54 -14.09 14.47
CA ARG A 340 12.84 -14.87 13.27
C ARG A 340 13.25 -16.30 13.60
N PHE A 341 14.05 -16.51 14.65
CA PHE A 341 14.41 -17.84 15.12
C PHE A 341 13.17 -18.63 15.54
N LEU A 342 12.29 -18.01 16.32
CA LEU A 342 11.05 -18.65 16.76
C LEU A 342 10.17 -19.05 15.57
N THR A 343 10.01 -18.18 14.58
CA THR A 343 9.14 -18.42 13.42
C THR A 343 9.74 -19.41 12.42
N GLU A 344 11.05 -19.40 12.18
CA GLU A 344 11.69 -20.18 11.14
C GLU A 344 12.26 -21.52 11.63
N LYS A 345 12.77 -21.57 12.87
CA LYS A 345 13.49 -22.75 13.38
C LYS A 345 12.80 -23.48 14.51
N ALA A 346 12.15 -22.79 15.42
CA ALA A 346 11.65 -23.39 16.64
C ALA A 346 10.26 -23.97 16.50
N VAL A 347 9.43 -23.34 15.67
CA VAL A 347 8.07 -23.77 15.37
C VAL A 347 8.01 -24.20 13.92
N SER A 348 8.59 -25.35 13.66
CA SER A 348 8.78 -25.94 12.32
C SER A 348 7.52 -26.06 11.46
N TYR A 349 6.33 -25.77 12.00
CA TYR A 349 5.03 -25.90 11.33
C TYR A 349 4.01 -24.81 11.68
N THR A 350 4.38 -23.80 12.45
CA THR A 350 3.45 -22.75 12.86
C THR A 350 4.06 -21.38 12.57
N HIS A 351 3.33 -20.55 11.83
CA HIS A 351 3.75 -19.18 11.55
C HIS A 351 3.38 -18.33 12.76
N LEU A 352 4.40 -17.97 13.55
CA LEU A 352 4.27 -16.89 14.50
C LEU A 352 4.31 -15.57 13.71
N THR A 353 3.34 -14.74 13.92
CA THR A 353 3.29 -13.37 13.38
C THR A 353 3.93 -12.40 14.34
#